data_a15aeeb1779dc7cd6ee06afe41a64291
#
_entry.id   a15aeeb1779dc7cd6ee06afe41a64291
#
_cell.length_a   1.000
_cell.length_b   1.000
_cell.length_c   1.000
_cell.angle_alpha   90.00
_cell.angle_beta   90.00
_cell.angle_gamma   90.00
#
_symmetry.space_group_name_H-M   'P 1'
#
loop_
_entity.id
_entity.type
_entity.pdbx_description
1 polymer ?
#
loop_
_entity_poly.entity_id
_entity_poly.type
_entity_poly.pdbx_seq_one_letter_code
_entity_poly.pdbx_strand_id
1 'polypeptide(L)'
;MDYVQERAPQRGPSTAMHQLALSHVSMSLAPGESLAVMGPSGSGKSTLLHVLAGIVKATSGTVYFDGADMGRFSDTERTKLRRSKFGFVFQSGQLLPELPALENIALPVMLGGVEYKQAISMAFSWLDALGMGELAQRRPGEMSGGQMQRIAIARALCIRPSVVFADEPTGALDRKTGANVMTVLTQACSQNGASLIVVTHDPSVAAFCSRTITMRDGLLFDHDIADVQDAPTGRRS
;
A
#
# COMPACT_ATOMS: atom_id res chain seq x y z
N MET A 1 4.76 -8.69 -9.44
CA MET A 1 3.60 -9.35 -8.80
C MET A 1 2.48 -9.40 -9.83
N ASP A 2 1.99 -10.58 -10.17
CA ASP A 2 1.00 -10.75 -11.23
C ASP A 2 -0.30 -11.30 -10.66
N TYR A 3 -1.44 -10.75 -11.09
CA TYR A 3 -2.77 -11.23 -10.77
C TYR A 3 -3.57 -11.47 -12.04
N VAL A 4 -4.04 -12.70 -12.25
CA VAL A 4 -4.88 -13.11 -13.38
C VAL A 4 -6.14 -13.77 -12.83
N GLN A 5 -7.31 -13.30 -13.25
CA GLN A 5 -8.60 -13.88 -12.85
C GLN A 5 -9.13 -14.76 -13.99
N GLU A 6 -9.35 -16.07 -13.73
CA GLU A 6 -10.04 -16.97 -14.64
C GLU A 6 -11.56 -16.97 -14.41
N ARG A 7 -12.33 -17.22 -15.48
CA ARG A 7 -13.81 -17.28 -15.45
C ARG A 7 -14.29 -18.46 -14.59
N ALA A 8 -15.13 -18.17 -13.58
CA ALA A 8 -15.87 -19.22 -12.87
C ALA A 8 -17.01 -19.76 -13.74
N PRO A 9 -17.35 -21.09 -13.67
CA PRO A 9 -18.48 -21.66 -14.37
C PRO A 9 -19.80 -21.15 -13.79
N GLN A 10 -20.71 -20.73 -14.67
CA GLN A 10 -22.06 -20.29 -14.32
C GLN A 10 -22.84 -21.43 -13.69
N ARG A 11 -23.30 -21.26 -12.44
CA ARG A 11 -24.37 -22.05 -11.84
C ARG A 11 -25.57 -21.13 -11.56
N GLY A 12 -26.74 -21.63 -11.90
CA GLY A 12 -28.09 -21.09 -12.00
C GLY A 12 -28.61 -20.10 -10.94
N PRO A 13 -29.85 -19.60 -11.06
CA PRO A 13 -30.31 -18.34 -10.51
C PRO A 13 -30.58 -18.45 -9.00
N SER A 14 -29.72 -17.78 -8.22
CA SER A 14 -30.04 -17.37 -6.85
C SER A 14 -30.05 -15.84 -6.83
N THR A 15 -31.18 -15.25 -6.52
CA THR A 15 -31.53 -13.83 -6.54
C THR A 15 -30.88 -13.02 -5.40
N ALA A 16 -29.58 -13.16 -5.19
CA ALA A 16 -28.76 -12.15 -4.54
C ALA A 16 -27.76 -11.70 -5.60
N MET A 17 -27.91 -10.48 -6.10
CA MET A 17 -26.87 -9.85 -6.92
C MET A 17 -25.62 -9.72 -6.03
N HIS A 18 -24.76 -10.74 -6.03
CA HIS A 18 -23.43 -10.62 -5.47
C HIS A 18 -22.67 -9.63 -6.35
N GLN A 19 -22.62 -8.37 -5.93
CA GLN A 19 -21.77 -7.37 -6.56
C GLN A 19 -20.32 -7.82 -6.35
N LEU A 20 -19.66 -8.19 -7.45
CA LEU A 20 -18.25 -8.56 -7.42
C LEU A 20 -17.41 -7.30 -7.08
N ALA A 21 -16.66 -7.37 -6.00
CA ALA A 21 -15.77 -6.28 -5.62
C ALA A 21 -14.60 -6.11 -6.61
N LEU A 22 -14.19 -7.21 -7.27
CA LEU A 22 -13.19 -7.27 -8.33
C LEU A 22 -13.71 -8.16 -9.45
N SER A 23 -13.57 -7.73 -10.70
CA SER A 23 -14.02 -8.47 -11.86
C SER A 23 -12.96 -8.39 -12.97
N HIS A 24 -12.43 -9.57 -13.39
CA HIS A 24 -11.45 -9.69 -14.49
C HIS A 24 -10.23 -8.77 -14.33
N VAL A 25 -9.75 -8.61 -13.09
CA VAL A 25 -8.55 -7.82 -12.80
C VAL A 25 -7.30 -8.61 -13.21
N SER A 26 -6.46 -7.99 -14.05
CA SER A 26 -5.13 -8.51 -14.39
C SER A 26 -4.13 -7.37 -14.35
N MET A 27 -3.04 -7.53 -13.62
CA MET A 27 -1.98 -6.53 -13.50
C MET A 27 -0.66 -7.16 -13.09
N SER A 28 0.43 -6.46 -13.37
CA SER A 28 1.77 -6.79 -12.89
C SER A 28 2.40 -5.60 -12.20
N LEU A 29 3.36 -5.86 -11.31
CA LEU A 29 4.20 -4.87 -10.65
C LEU A 29 5.65 -5.32 -10.77
N ALA A 30 6.48 -4.53 -11.44
CA ALA A 30 7.90 -4.81 -11.58
C ALA A 30 8.66 -4.52 -10.26
N PRO A 31 9.82 -5.17 -10.03
CA PRO A 31 10.68 -4.82 -8.89
C PRO A 31 11.08 -3.35 -8.92
N GLY A 32 10.91 -2.65 -7.79
CA GLY A 32 11.22 -1.23 -7.64
C GLY A 32 10.22 -0.27 -8.31
N GLU A 33 9.19 -0.78 -8.97
CA GLU A 33 8.12 0.04 -9.57
C GLU A 33 7.23 0.66 -8.50
N SER A 34 6.77 1.91 -8.74
CA SER A 34 5.70 2.54 -7.97
C SER A 34 4.44 2.67 -8.83
N LEU A 35 3.34 2.06 -8.38
CA LEU A 35 2.07 2.00 -9.07
C LEU A 35 0.98 2.69 -8.26
N ALA A 36 0.26 3.63 -8.88
CA ALA A 36 -0.96 4.19 -8.34
C ALA A 36 -2.19 3.47 -8.92
N VAL A 37 -3.11 3.04 -8.05
CA VAL A 37 -4.44 2.53 -8.40
C VAL A 37 -5.44 3.61 -8.05
N MET A 38 -5.94 4.30 -9.07
CA MET A 38 -6.91 5.39 -8.92
C MET A 38 -8.34 4.92 -9.12
N GLY A 39 -9.28 5.64 -8.53
CA GLY A 39 -10.71 5.42 -8.78
C GLY A 39 -11.59 5.99 -7.68
N PRO A 40 -12.92 6.10 -7.93
CA PRO A 40 -13.86 6.62 -6.94
C PRO A 40 -13.96 5.70 -5.70
N SER A 41 -14.55 6.22 -4.62
CA SER A 41 -14.86 5.40 -3.44
C SER A 41 -15.78 4.23 -3.85
N GLY A 42 -15.55 3.05 -3.27
CA GLY A 42 -16.32 1.85 -3.59
C GLY A 42 -15.93 1.13 -4.89
N SER A 43 -14.95 1.62 -5.67
CA SER A 43 -14.55 0.97 -6.94
C SER A 43 -13.79 -0.36 -6.77
N GLY A 44 -13.44 -0.77 -5.54
CA GLY A 44 -12.74 -2.03 -5.25
C GLY A 44 -11.24 -1.88 -4.94
N LYS A 45 -10.66 -0.67 -4.90
CA LYS A 45 -9.22 -0.42 -4.69
C LYS A 45 -8.64 -1.07 -3.43
N SER A 46 -9.26 -0.84 -2.27
CA SER A 46 -8.80 -1.46 -1.01
C SER A 46 -8.97 -2.98 -1.03
N THR A 47 -10.03 -3.49 -1.70
CA THR A 47 -10.19 -4.93 -1.91
C THR A 47 -9.07 -5.50 -2.76
N LEU A 48 -8.70 -4.83 -3.85
CA LEU A 48 -7.56 -5.21 -4.68
C LEU A 48 -6.26 -5.25 -3.85
N LEU A 49 -5.99 -4.18 -3.09
CA LEU A 49 -4.82 -4.11 -2.21
C LEU A 49 -4.80 -5.28 -1.22
N HIS A 50 -5.94 -5.60 -0.58
CA HIS A 50 -6.05 -6.71 0.38
C HIS A 50 -5.85 -8.09 -0.29
N VAL A 51 -6.33 -8.26 -1.52
CA VAL A 51 -6.13 -9.51 -2.28
C VAL A 51 -4.66 -9.65 -2.67
N LEU A 52 -4.02 -8.60 -3.21
CA LEU A 52 -2.60 -8.59 -3.57
C LEU A 52 -1.70 -8.83 -2.36
N ALA A 53 -2.06 -8.29 -1.19
CA ALA A 53 -1.34 -8.49 0.06
C ALA A 53 -1.62 -9.86 0.73
N GLY A 54 -2.49 -10.70 0.14
CA GLY A 54 -2.88 -11.99 0.70
C GLY A 54 -3.61 -11.89 2.05
N ILE A 55 -4.25 -10.74 2.34
CA ILE A 55 -5.13 -10.54 3.50
C ILE A 55 -6.47 -11.20 3.23
N VAL A 56 -7.01 -10.97 2.03
CA VAL A 56 -8.23 -11.59 1.54
C VAL A 56 -7.87 -12.59 0.45
N LYS A 57 -8.46 -13.79 0.50
CA LYS A 57 -8.28 -14.79 -0.55
C LYS A 57 -9.17 -14.44 -1.74
N ALA A 58 -8.63 -14.46 -2.95
CA ALA A 58 -9.42 -14.32 -4.17
C ALA A 58 -10.42 -15.47 -4.30
N THR A 59 -11.65 -15.18 -4.73
CA THR A 59 -12.68 -16.20 -5.01
C THR A 59 -12.31 -17.02 -6.25
N SER A 60 -11.67 -16.37 -7.24
CA SER A 60 -11.11 -17.00 -8.45
C SER A 60 -9.89 -16.20 -8.91
N GLY A 61 -9.07 -16.80 -9.77
CA GLY A 61 -7.80 -16.21 -10.19
C GLY A 61 -6.65 -16.48 -9.23
N THR A 62 -5.48 -15.93 -9.55
CA THR A 62 -4.24 -16.25 -8.84
C THR A 62 -3.43 -14.98 -8.61
N VAL A 63 -2.83 -14.86 -7.43
CA VAL A 63 -1.82 -13.84 -7.13
C VAL A 63 -0.47 -14.51 -7.04
N TYR A 64 0.49 -14.05 -7.84
CA TYR A 64 1.87 -14.51 -7.80
C TYR A 64 2.74 -13.48 -7.08
N PHE A 65 3.58 -13.93 -6.17
CA PHE A 65 4.62 -13.14 -5.58
C PHE A 65 5.96 -13.87 -5.76
N ASP A 66 6.91 -13.22 -6.43
CA ASP A 66 8.24 -13.80 -6.73
C ASP A 66 8.12 -15.19 -7.39
N GLY A 67 7.19 -15.33 -8.36
CA GLY A 67 6.89 -16.56 -9.09
C GLY A 67 6.10 -17.62 -8.31
N ALA A 68 5.84 -17.42 -7.03
CA ALA A 68 5.08 -18.36 -6.20
C ALA A 68 3.58 -17.99 -6.16
N ASP A 69 2.70 -18.99 -6.36
CA ASP A 69 1.25 -18.86 -6.25
C ASP A 69 0.81 -18.72 -4.79
N MET A 70 0.43 -17.51 -4.39
CA MET A 70 -0.02 -17.21 -3.02
C MET A 70 -1.36 -17.88 -2.66
N GLY A 71 -2.14 -18.30 -3.65
CA GLY A 71 -3.39 -19.04 -3.44
C GLY A 71 -3.17 -20.41 -2.81
N ARG A 72 -1.97 -20.99 -3.02
CA ARG A 72 -1.55 -22.29 -2.45
C ARG A 72 -0.98 -22.19 -1.04
N PHE A 73 -0.67 -20.98 -0.58
CA PHE A 73 -0.11 -20.79 0.76
C PHE A 73 -1.18 -21.01 1.84
N SER A 74 -0.78 -21.69 2.91
CA SER A 74 -1.55 -21.72 4.15
C SER A 74 -1.68 -20.33 4.77
N ASP A 75 -2.60 -20.14 5.70
CA ASP A 75 -2.75 -18.87 6.43
C ASP A 75 -1.48 -18.49 7.19
N THR A 76 -0.77 -19.47 7.73
CA THR A 76 0.51 -19.27 8.40
C THR A 76 1.60 -18.76 7.44
N GLU A 77 1.69 -19.34 6.24
CA GLU A 77 2.66 -18.90 5.22
C GLU A 77 2.34 -17.50 4.71
N ARG A 78 1.06 -17.19 4.43
CA ARG A 78 0.64 -15.83 4.08
C ARG A 78 0.95 -14.83 5.18
N THR A 79 0.73 -15.18 6.44
CA THR A 79 1.07 -14.33 7.58
C THR A 79 2.57 -14.12 7.71
N LYS A 80 3.38 -15.16 7.50
CA LYS A 80 4.84 -15.05 7.47
C LYS A 80 5.31 -14.14 6.32
N LEU A 81 4.71 -14.28 5.13
CA LEU A 81 5.01 -13.44 3.97
C LEU A 81 4.70 -11.96 4.26
N ARG A 82 3.49 -11.65 4.75
CA ARG A 82 3.10 -10.28 5.13
C ARG A 82 4.06 -9.67 6.14
N ARG A 83 4.45 -10.44 7.15
CA ARG A 83 5.35 -9.96 8.21
C ARG A 83 6.77 -9.68 7.73
N SER A 84 7.26 -10.40 6.70
CA SER A 84 8.68 -10.35 6.29
C SER A 84 8.91 -9.65 4.96
N LYS A 85 7.90 -9.56 4.08
CA LYS A 85 8.05 -9.09 2.70
C LYS A 85 7.13 -7.92 2.34
N PHE A 86 6.11 -7.63 3.14
CA PHE A 86 5.12 -6.61 2.84
C PHE A 86 5.07 -5.53 3.92
N GLY A 87 5.26 -4.28 3.51
CA GLY A 87 5.04 -3.11 4.36
C GLY A 87 3.63 -2.56 4.14
N PHE A 88 3.03 -1.97 5.19
CA PHE A 88 1.69 -1.38 5.10
C PHE A 88 1.67 0.04 5.65
N VAL A 89 1.09 0.96 4.86
CA VAL A 89 0.84 2.35 5.23
C VAL A 89 -0.64 2.63 5.01
N PHE A 90 -1.35 3.02 6.07
CA PHE A 90 -2.79 3.29 6.03
C PHE A 90 -3.08 4.78 6.22
N GLN A 91 -4.28 5.21 5.88
CA GLN A 91 -4.73 6.61 5.90
C GLN A 91 -4.48 7.33 7.24
N SER A 92 -4.71 6.67 8.37
CA SER A 92 -4.51 7.22 9.72
C SER A 92 -3.18 6.84 10.36
N GLY A 93 -2.24 6.23 9.60
CA GLY A 93 -0.98 5.69 10.11
C GLY A 93 -1.16 4.44 10.97
N GLN A 94 -2.28 4.28 11.66
CA GLN A 94 -2.60 3.12 12.53
C GLN A 94 -1.45 2.75 13.48
N LEU A 95 -0.87 3.75 14.12
CA LEU A 95 0.12 3.55 15.18
C LEU A 95 -0.59 3.09 16.46
N LEU A 96 0.08 2.25 17.24
CA LEU A 96 -0.41 1.85 18.56
C LEU A 96 -0.26 3.03 19.52
N PRO A 97 -1.37 3.57 20.08
CA PRO A 97 -1.34 4.78 20.89
C PRO A 97 -0.60 4.61 22.21
N GLU A 98 -0.50 3.36 22.69
CA GLU A 98 0.20 3.01 23.94
C GLU A 98 1.72 3.00 23.78
N LEU A 99 2.22 2.85 22.55
CA LEU A 99 3.66 2.73 22.27
C LEU A 99 4.24 4.06 21.78
N PRO A 100 5.47 4.43 22.21
CA PRO A 100 6.19 5.53 21.60
C PRO A 100 6.54 5.26 20.12
N ALA A 101 6.91 6.31 19.39
CA ALA A 101 7.26 6.23 17.96
C ALA A 101 8.31 5.14 17.67
N LEU A 102 9.35 5.10 18.48
CA LEU A 102 10.45 4.15 18.34
C LEU A 102 9.97 2.69 18.41
N GLU A 103 9.11 2.38 19.38
CA GLU A 103 8.59 1.01 19.55
C GLU A 103 7.53 0.68 18.49
N ASN A 104 6.73 1.65 18.03
CA ASN A 104 5.84 1.47 16.89
C ASN A 104 6.61 1.03 15.63
N ILE A 105 7.78 1.63 15.37
CA ILE A 105 8.63 1.26 14.22
C ILE A 105 9.28 -0.09 14.45
N ALA A 106 9.76 -0.39 15.67
CA ALA A 106 10.43 -1.64 16.00
C ALA A 106 9.51 -2.86 16.01
N LEU A 107 8.23 -2.66 16.30
CA LEU A 107 7.26 -3.75 16.52
C LEU A 107 7.24 -4.82 15.43
N PRO A 108 7.15 -4.52 14.11
CA PRO A 108 7.12 -5.55 13.08
C PRO A 108 8.39 -6.39 13.04
N VAL A 109 9.55 -5.81 13.32
CA VAL A 109 10.85 -6.52 13.35
C VAL A 109 10.94 -7.44 14.56
N MET A 110 10.44 -6.97 15.72
CA MET A 110 10.34 -7.82 16.94
C MET A 110 9.40 -9.00 16.73
N LEU A 111 8.24 -8.77 16.10
CA LEU A 111 7.32 -9.84 15.71
C LEU A 111 7.96 -10.80 14.69
N GLY A 112 8.97 -10.34 13.95
CA GLY A 112 9.83 -11.14 13.07
C GLY A 112 10.84 -12.03 13.81
N GLY A 113 10.98 -11.88 15.13
CA GLY A 113 11.92 -12.64 15.96
C GLY A 113 13.26 -11.93 16.19
N VAL A 114 13.38 -10.65 15.77
CA VAL A 114 14.60 -9.86 16.07
C VAL A 114 14.58 -9.44 17.54
N GLU A 115 15.73 -9.54 18.18
CA GLU A 115 15.91 -9.20 19.60
C GLU A 115 15.62 -7.70 19.82
N TYR A 116 15.03 -7.36 20.99
CA TYR A 116 14.54 -6.01 21.30
C TYR A 116 15.58 -4.91 21.06
N LYS A 117 16.81 -5.05 21.58
CA LYS A 117 17.85 -4.05 21.43
C LYS A 117 18.21 -3.80 19.97
N GLN A 118 18.28 -4.86 19.18
CA GLN A 118 18.56 -4.77 17.74
C GLN A 118 17.41 -4.12 17.00
N ALA A 119 16.16 -4.49 17.31
CA ALA A 119 14.96 -3.90 16.70
C ALA A 119 14.86 -2.39 17.00
N ILE A 120 15.16 -1.99 18.23
CA ILE A 120 15.21 -0.57 18.64
C ILE A 120 16.31 0.19 17.89
N SER A 121 17.48 -0.39 17.72
CA SER A 121 18.57 0.23 16.94
C SER A 121 18.17 0.44 15.47
N MET A 122 17.54 -0.57 14.86
CA MET A 122 17.01 -0.45 13.48
C MET A 122 15.94 0.64 13.38
N ALA A 123 15.01 0.68 14.32
CA ALA A 123 13.96 1.69 14.37
C ALA A 123 14.52 3.09 14.55
N PHE A 124 15.51 3.27 15.40
CA PHE A 124 16.17 4.57 15.61
C PHE A 124 16.88 5.06 14.34
N SER A 125 17.53 4.15 13.60
CA SER A 125 18.15 4.50 12.31
C SER A 125 17.13 5.05 11.30
N TRP A 126 15.89 4.52 11.30
CA TRP A 126 14.81 5.06 10.49
C TRP A 126 14.31 6.43 10.95
N LEU A 127 14.19 6.64 12.26
CA LEU A 127 13.83 7.96 12.81
C LEU A 127 14.87 9.01 12.45
N ASP A 128 16.15 8.68 12.59
CA ASP A 128 17.27 9.56 12.26
C ASP A 128 17.29 9.89 10.76
N ALA A 129 17.18 8.88 9.89
CA ALA A 129 17.12 9.05 8.43
C ALA A 129 15.95 9.95 7.98
N LEU A 130 14.84 9.97 8.73
CA LEU A 130 13.69 10.84 8.47
C LEU A 130 13.77 12.20 9.18
N GLY A 131 14.87 12.50 9.89
CA GLY A 131 15.06 13.73 10.67
C GLY A 131 14.06 13.87 11.82
N MET A 132 13.68 12.76 12.46
CA MET A 132 12.66 12.71 13.52
C MET A 132 13.17 12.06 14.80
N GLY A 133 14.47 12.05 15.04
CA GLY A 133 15.08 11.43 16.22
C GLY A 133 14.51 11.94 17.54
N GLU A 134 14.14 13.24 17.60
CA GLU A 134 13.52 13.85 18.79
C GLU A 134 12.11 13.29 19.12
N LEU A 135 11.46 12.62 18.16
CA LEU A 135 10.14 12.01 18.36
C LEU A 135 10.21 10.59 18.94
N ALA A 136 11.41 10.02 19.13
CA ALA A 136 11.61 8.63 19.51
C ALA A 136 10.73 8.19 20.70
N GLN A 137 10.58 9.05 21.71
CA GLN A 137 9.81 8.77 22.92
C GLN A 137 8.39 9.35 22.90
N ARG A 138 8.02 10.07 21.83
CA ARG A 138 6.66 10.64 21.69
C ARG A 138 5.65 9.55 21.34
N ARG A 139 4.47 9.64 21.93
CA ARG A 139 3.32 8.79 21.59
C ARG A 139 2.49 9.43 20.48
N PRO A 140 1.67 8.63 19.75
CA PRO A 140 0.83 9.15 18.66
C PRO A 140 0.02 10.40 19.00
N GLY A 141 -0.58 10.48 20.20
CA GLY A 141 -1.34 11.64 20.65
C GLY A 141 -0.53 12.94 20.84
N GLU A 142 0.80 12.86 20.80
CA GLU A 142 1.71 14.00 20.96
C GLU A 142 2.35 14.43 19.63
N MET A 143 1.90 13.86 18.50
CA MET A 143 2.47 14.08 17.17
C MET A 143 1.43 14.66 16.20
N SER A 144 1.89 15.45 15.23
CA SER A 144 1.04 15.89 14.12
C SER A 144 0.70 14.69 13.19
N GLY A 145 -0.37 14.82 12.39
CA GLY A 145 -0.78 13.81 11.43
C GLY A 145 0.35 13.44 10.45
N GLY A 146 1.08 14.43 9.94
CA GLY A 146 2.22 14.19 9.05
C GLY A 146 3.41 13.50 9.74
N GLN A 147 3.64 13.77 11.04
CA GLN A 147 4.64 13.04 11.82
C GLN A 147 4.20 11.58 12.02
N MET A 148 2.96 11.34 12.43
CA MET A 148 2.42 9.98 12.58
C MET A 148 2.51 9.19 11.28
N GLN A 149 2.22 9.83 10.14
CA GLN A 149 2.29 9.16 8.84
C GLN A 149 3.73 8.81 8.45
N ARG A 150 4.70 9.68 8.71
CA ARG A 150 6.12 9.36 8.50
C ARG A 150 6.62 8.26 9.42
N ILE A 151 6.17 8.19 10.66
CA ILE A 151 6.44 7.06 11.57
C ILE A 151 5.84 5.76 11.01
N ALA A 152 4.62 5.80 10.46
CA ALA A 152 4.00 4.64 9.83
C ALA A 152 4.79 4.16 8.58
N ILE A 153 5.35 5.09 7.80
CA ILE A 153 6.26 4.76 6.68
C ILE A 153 7.54 4.08 7.21
N ALA A 154 8.17 4.65 8.24
CA ALA A 154 9.35 4.04 8.87
C ALA A 154 9.04 2.62 9.39
N ARG A 155 7.89 2.43 10.03
CA ARG A 155 7.42 1.12 10.50
C ARG A 155 7.27 0.13 9.35
N ALA A 156 6.67 0.55 8.24
CA ALA A 156 6.47 -0.29 7.06
C ALA A 156 7.81 -0.71 6.42
N LEU A 157 8.80 0.18 6.42
CA LEU A 157 10.10 -0.04 5.76
C LEU A 157 11.15 -0.69 6.68
N CYS A 158 10.96 -0.67 8.00
CA CYS A 158 11.92 -1.22 8.97
C CYS A 158 12.20 -2.72 8.78
N ILE A 159 11.23 -3.47 8.27
CA ILE A 159 11.38 -4.89 7.92
C ILE A 159 12.09 -5.12 6.58
N ARG A 160 12.47 -4.06 5.85
CA ARG A 160 13.01 -4.12 4.48
C ARG A 160 12.10 -4.92 3.53
N PRO A 161 10.86 -4.45 3.31
CA PRO A 161 9.88 -5.18 2.52
C PRO A 161 10.26 -5.20 1.04
N SER A 162 9.78 -6.20 0.30
CA SER A 162 9.85 -6.22 -1.16
C SER A 162 8.76 -5.36 -1.79
N VAL A 163 7.59 -5.25 -1.12
CA VAL A 163 6.46 -4.43 -1.60
C VAL A 163 5.88 -3.65 -0.41
N VAL A 164 5.62 -2.36 -0.63
CA VAL A 164 4.85 -1.51 0.28
C VAL A 164 3.46 -1.29 -0.31
N PHE A 165 2.44 -1.54 0.49
CA PHE A 165 1.04 -1.28 0.19
C PHE A 165 0.59 -0.04 0.95
N ALA A 166 0.11 0.98 0.25
CA ALA A 166 -0.35 2.23 0.83
C ALA A 166 -1.83 2.48 0.47
N ASP A 167 -2.70 2.49 1.48
CA ASP A 167 -4.13 2.75 1.31
C ASP A 167 -4.45 4.17 1.76
N GLU A 168 -4.75 5.06 0.79
CA GLU A 168 -5.04 6.49 0.98
C GLU A 168 -4.02 7.19 1.93
N PRO A 169 -2.69 7.10 1.67
CA PRO A 169 -1.66 7.44 2.66
C PRO A 169 -1.66 8.91 3.09
N THR A 170 -2.39 9.76 2.39
CA THR A 170 -2.48 11.21 2.68
C THR A 170 -3.91 11.70 2.93
N GLY A 171 -4.90 10.82 2.94
CA GLY A 171 -6.31 11.17 2.97
C GLY A 171 -6.78 11.92 4.24
N ALA A 172 -5.97 11.91 5.31
CA ALA A 172 -6.24 12.66 6.56
C ALA A 172 -5.35 13.92 6.70
N LEU A 173 -4.61 14.31 5.65
CA LEU A 173 -3.62 15.39 5.70
C LEU A 173 -4.01 16.55 4.78
N ASP A 174 -3.54 17.76 5.11
CA ASP A 174 -3.57 18.86 4.16
C ASP A 174 -2.64 18.60 2.95
N ARG A 175 -2.88 19.32 1.83
CA ARG A 175 -2.16 19.08 0.58
C ARG A 175 -0.63 19.20 0.71
N LYS A 176 -0.14 20.20 1.45
CA LYS A 176 1.31 20.43 1.59
C LYS A 176 1.96 19.31 2.40
N THR A 177 1.35 18.95 3.52
CA THR A 177 1.80 17.83 4.36
C THR A 177 1.71 16.51 3.59
N GLY A 178 0.61 16.29 2.85
CA GLY A 178 0.42 15.11 2.02
C GLY A 178 1.50 14.96 0.94
N ALA A 179 1.84 16.04 0.22
CA ALA A 179 2.91 16.02 -0.78
C ALA A 179 4.27 15.66 -0.16
N ASN A 180 4.58 16.22 1.03
CA ASN A 180 5.81 15.88 1.75
C ASN A 180 5.84 14.39 2.17
N VAL A 181 4.71 13.85 2.63
CA VAL A 181 4.59 12.44 3.01
C VAL A 181 4.78 11.54 1.80
N MET A 182 4.19 11.88 0.64
CA MET A 182 4.37 11.12 -0.60
C MET A 182 5.81 11.14 -1.09
N THR A 183 6.46 12.30 -1.03
CA THR A 183 7.89 12.42 -1.36
C THR A 183 8.75 11.49 -0.49
N VAL A 184 8.52 11.50 0.83
CA VAL A 184 9.23 10.61 1.77
C VAL A 184 8.95 9.14 1.44
N LEU A 185 7.69 8.76 1.21
CA LEU A 185 7.29 7.39 0.93
C LEU A 185 7.95 6.86 -0.35
N THR A 186 7.82 7.61 -1.47
CA THR A 186 8.36 7.17 -2.76
C THR A 186 9.89 7.13 -2.77
N GLN A 187 10.55 8.12 -2.19
CA GLN A 187 12.02 8.14 -2.08
C GLN A 187 12.52 6.99 -1.20
N ALA A 188 11.90 6.78 -0.04
CA ALA A 188 12.32 5.71 0.87
C ALA A 188 12.08 4.32 0.26
N CYS A 189 10.99 4.08 -0.47
CA CYS A 189 10.77 2.83 -1.21
C CYS A 189 11.86 2.64 -2.28
N SER A 190 12.11 3.65 -3.12
CA SER A 190 13.11 3.59 -4.19
C SER A 190 14.52 3.32 -3.64
N GLN A 191 14.95 4.04 -2.60
CA GLN A 191 16.28 3.87 -1.98
C GLN A 191 16.48 2.49 -1.36
N ASN A 192 15.39 1.83 -0.92
CA ASN A 192 15.45 0.49 -0.33
C ASN A 192 15.11 -0.63 -1.32
N GLY A 193 14.91 -0.31 -2.61
CA GLY A 193 14.58 -1.28 -3.65
C GLY A 193 13.19 -1.92 -3.49
N ALA A 194 12.31 -1.30 -2.70
CA ALA A 194 10.94 -1.77 -2.50
C ALA A 194 10.03 -1.28 -3.62
N SER A 195 9.18 -2.15 -4.15
CA SER A 195 8.07 -1.73 -5.00
C SER A 195 6.97 -1.09 -4.15
N LEU A 196 6.17 -0.19 -4.74
CA LEU A 196 5.11 0.54 -4.05
C LEU A 196 3.79 0.42 -4.79
N ILE A 197 2.72 0.06 -4.10
CA ILE A 197 1.34 0.19 -4.59
C ILE A 197 0.61 1.21 -3.72
N VAL A 198 0.12 2.27 -4.36
CA VAL A 198 -0.70 3.30 -3.70
C VAL A 198 -2.11 3.21 -4.23
N VAL A 199 -3.11 3.04 -3.38
CA VAL A 199 -4.50 3.24 -3.77
C VAL A 199 -4.95 4.61 -3.31
N THR A 200 -5.56 5.38 -4.22
CA THR A 200 -6.00 6.74 -3.95
C THR A 200 -7.10 7.18 -4.90
N HIS A 201 -7.84 8.20 -4.51
CA HIS A 201 -8.77 8.92 -5.39
C HIS A 201 -8.21 10.30 -5.79
N ASP A 202 -7.04 10.70 -5.27
CA ASP A 202 -6.42 12.01 -5.53
C ASP A 202 -5.37 11.90 -6.64
N PRO A 203 -5.57 12.57 -7.81
CA PRO A 203 -4.60 12.59 -8.90
C PRO A 203 -3.25 13.17 -8.48
N SER A 204 -3.22 14.11 -7.53
CA SER A 204 -1.97 14.70 -7.06
C SER A 204 -1.09 13.70 -6.29
N VAL A 205 -1.71 12.72 -5.63
CA VAL A 205 -1.03 11.60 -4.97
C VAL A 205 -0.54 10.59 -6.00
N ALA A 206 -1.37 10.25 -6.99
CA ALA A 206 -1.02 9.32 -8.05
C ALA A 206 0.20 9.81 -8.87
N ALA A 207 0.33 11.12 -9.08
CA ALA A 207 1.44 11.73 -9.81
C ALA A 207 2.83 11.49 -9.18
N PHE A 208 2.91 11.00 -7.94
CA PHE A 208 4.18 10.58 -7.32
C PHE A 208 4.63 9.18 -7.75
N CYS A 209 3.76 8.40 -8.38
CA CYS A 209 4.08 7.04 -8.82
C CYS A 209 4.54 7.03 -10.28
N SER A 210 5.32 6.01 -10.66
CA SER A 210 5.87 5.87 -12.02
C SER A 210 4.82 5.41 -13.04
N ARG A 211 3.74 4.74 -12.60
CA ARG A 211 2.62 4.30 -13.41
C ARG A 211 1.31 4.48 -12.66
N THR A 212 0.25 4.76 -13.41
CA THR A 212 -1.11 4.89 -12.87
C THR A 212 -2.07 4.00 -13.64
N ILE A 213 -2.89 3.25 -12.92
CA ILE A 213 -4.04 2.51 -13.46
C ILE A 213 -5.32 3.02 -12.81
N THR A 214 -6.42 2.97 -13.56
CA THR A 214 -7.72 3.41 -13.05
C THR A 214 -8.62 2.22 -12.75
N MET A 215 -9.32 2.27 -11.61
CA MET A 215 -10.27 1.25 -11.19
C MET A 215 -11.68 1.83 -11.12
N ARG A 216 -12.62 1.18 -11.79
CA ARG A 216 -14.06 1.54 -11.76
C ARG A 216 -14.90 0.27 -11.73
N ASP A 217 -15.84 0.20 -10.79
CA ASP A 217 -16.80 -0.92 -10.65
C ASP A 217 -16.13 -2.31 -10.65
N GLY A 218 -14.99 -2.43 -9.96
CA GLY A 218 -14.23 -3.68 -9.86
C GLY A 218 -13.38 -4.03 -11.08
N LEU A 219 -13.36 -3.20 -12.14
CA LEU A 219 -12.57 -3.37 -13.35
C LEU A 219 -11.33 -2.47 -13.33
N LEU A 220 -10.22 -2.95 -13.91
CA LEU A 220 -9.01 -2.14 -14.12
C LEU A 220 -8.94 -1.64 -15.57
N PHE A 221 -8.51 -0.38 -15.71
CA PHE A 221 -8.19 0.27 -16.97
C PHE A 221 -6.75 0.77 -16.87
N ASP A 222 -5.86 0.22 -17.67
CA ASP A 222 -4.45 0.66 -17.77
C ASP A 222 -4.40 1.85 -18.74
N HIS A 223 -3.98 3.01 -18.24
CA HIS A 223 -3.71 4.18 -19.06
C HIS A 223 -2.20 4.43 -18.99
N ASP A 224 -1.50 4.23 -20.09
CA ASP A 224 -0.14 4.75 -20.22
C ASP A 224 -0.17 6.27 -20.02
N ILE A 225 0.83 6.82 -19.32
CA ILE A 225 0.94 8.25 -18.95
C ILE A 225 0.84 9.21 -20.16
N ALA A 226 0.96 8.69 -21.38
CA ALA A 226 0.87 9.46 -22.63
C ALA A 226 -0.52 10.06 -22.91
N ASP A 227 -1.61 9.49 -22.37
CA ASP A 227 -2.99 9.90 -22.72
C ASP A 227 -3.61 10.98 -21.80
N VAL A 228 -2.89 11.46 -20.79
CA VAL A 228 -3.44 12.45 -19.84
C VAL A 228 -3.31 13.90 -20.33
N GLN A 229 -2.59 14.15 -21.43
CA GLN A 229 -2.37 15.53 -21.95
C GLN A 229 -3.43 16.03 -22.94
N ASP A 230 -4.35 15.19 -23.42
CA ASP A 230 -5.39 15.58 -24.41
C ASP A 230 -6.82 15.50 -23.85
N ALA A 231 -7.10 16.17 -22.73
CA ALA A 231 -8.47 16.52 -22.40
C ALA A 231 -8.86 17.77 -23.19
N PRO A 232 -9.85 17.72 -24.12
CA PRO A 232 -10.25 18.91 -24.90
C PRO A 232 -10.85 19.96 -23.96
N THR A 233 -10.16 21.10 -23.84
CA THR A 233 -10.72 22.31 -23.26
C THR A 233 -11.88 22.80 -24.18
N GLY A 234 -13.07 22.33 -23.86
CA GLY A 234 -14.29 22.79 -24.52
C GLY A 234 -14.50 24.29 -24.31
N ARG A 235 -14.03 25.10 -25.23
CA ARG A 235 -14.55 26.47 -25.39
C ARG A 235 -16.00 26.38 -25.84
N ARG A 236 -16.90 26.79 -24.98
CA ARG A 236 -18.24 27.21 -25.40
C ARG A 236 -18.14 28.67 -25.87
N SER A 237 -18.42 28.88 -27.14
CA SER A 237 -18.84 30.15 -27.73
C SER A 237 -20.29 30.42 -27.40
#